data_edcdc90229e3d6042b859f8d1424eea8
#
_entry.id   edcdc90229e3d6042b859f8d1424eea8
#
_cell.length_a   1.000
_cell.length_b   1.000
_cell.length_c   1.000
_cell.angle_alpha   90.00
_cell.angle_beta   90.00
_cell.angle_gamma   90.00
#
_symmetry.space_group_name_H-M   'P 1'
#
loop_
_entity.id
_entity.type
_entity.pdbx_description
1 polymer ?
#
loop_
_entity_poly.entity_id
_entity_poly.type
_entity_poly.pdbx_seq_one_letter_code
_entity_poly.pdbx_strand_id
1 'polypeptide(L)'
;MRAMQRLLVYVFPLCICPLLTAQDNSESKPGLFDLTPLASYRSQMSVTFESSVPGRSSRVVLDASPAYGFAFGIRIREQDVIEMKWSRQYSKVEIPDSSLTFARAQMTLNRFHCDFSHEYLLKHLALRPTPFIVASVGTTRMSNAVNSGSTNFSVGIGGGVKFFLSQHMGFRIQAEWLPTLVTTQGIAVCGDACIVHLSGTLASQGEVAIGPVLRF
;
A
#
# COMPACT_ATOMS: atom_id res chain seq x y z
N MET A 1 -8.14 -12.36 23.69
CA MET A 1 -8.32 -11.47 22.55
C MET A 1 -7.64 -10.10 22.69
N ARG A 2 -7.48 -9.49 23.88
CA ARG A 2 -6.73 -8.23 24.07
C ARG A 2 -5.21 -8.32 23.94
N ALA A 3 -4.63 -9.52 24.06
CA ALA A 3 -3.17 -9.75 23.99
C ALA A 3 -2.62 -9.69 22.55
N MET A 4 -3.40 -10.10 21.56
CA MET A 4 -2.99 -10.10 20.15
C MET A 4 -2.94 -8.70 19.52
N GLN A 5 -3.76 -7.78 20.02
CA GLN A 5 -3.78 -6.39 19.57
C GLN A 5 -2.54 -5.59 20.02
N ARG A 6 -1.89 -6.01 21.13
CA ARG A 6 -0.66 -5.37 21.62
C ARG A 6 0.61 -5.85 20.89
N LEU A 7 0.57 -7.02 20.26
CA LEU A 7 1.72 -7.55 19.52
C LEU A 7 1.97 -6.82 18.20
N LEU A 8 0.92 -6.33 17.55
CA LEU A 8 1.01 -5.62 16.26
C LEU A 8 1.65 -4.23 16.37
N VAL A 9 1.60 -3.60 17.54
CA VAL A 9 2.22 -2.29 17.77
C VAL A 9 3.75 -2.39 17.95
N TYR A 10 4.26 -3.57 18.33
CA TYR A 10 5.69 -3.79 18.58
C TYR A 10 6.47 -4.36 17.39
N VAL A 11 5.80 -4.78 16.31
CA VAL A 11 6.49 -5.30 15.11
C VAL A 11 7.03 -4.16 14.23
N PHE A 12 6.54 -2.93 14.42
CA PHE A 12 6.95 -1.76 13.63
C PHE A 12 8.39 -1.26 13.88
N PRO A 13 9.00 -1.36 15.08
CA PRO A 13 10.38 -0.90 15.26
C PRO A 13 11.45 -1.92 14.84
N LEU A 14 11.11 -3.16 14.47
CA LEU A 14 12.08 -4.20 14.13
C LEU A 14 12.61 -4.17 12.69
N CYS A 15 12.04 -3.30 11.83
CA CYS A 15 12.61 -3.04 10.50
C CYS A 15 13.80 -2.05 10.50
N ILE A 16 14.18 -1.52 11.65
CA ILE A 16 15.29 -0.57 11.78
C ILE A 16 16.43 -1.24 12.53
N CYS A 17 17.05 -2.26 11.97
CA CYS A 17 18.43 -2.66 12.26
C CYS A 17 18.73 -4.03 11.63
N PRO A 18 19.85 -4.25 10.98
CA PRO A 18 21.18 -3.67 11.18
C PRO A 18 21.85 -3.29 9.85
N LEU A 19 22.34 -2.11 9.68
CA LEU A 19 23.22 -1.80 8.54
C LEU A 19 23.99 -0.48 8.73
N LEU A 20 24.76 -0.40 9.80
CA LEU A 20 25.81 0.59 9.95
C LEU A 20 27.18 -0.10 9.97
N THR A 21 27.55 -0.69 8.83
CA THR A 21 28.95 -0.97 8.51
C THR A 21 29.10 -0.85 6.98
N ALA A 22 29.11 0.35 6.47
CA ALA A 22 29.55 0.62 5.09
C ALA A 22 30.92 1.27 5.15
N GLN A 23 31.91 0.51 4.75
CA GLN A 23 33.27 0.93 4.57
C GLN A 23 33.40 1.82 3.32
N ASP A 24 34.13 2.88 3.50
CA ASP A 24 34.46 3.97 2.60
C ASP A 24 35.23 3.54 1.36
N ASN A 25 34.73 3.90 0.15
CA ASN A 25 35.52 4.03 -1.07
C ASN A 25 34.92 5.16 -1.90
N SER A 26 35.71 6.21 -2.08
CA SER A 26 35.35 7.48 -2.71
C SER A 26 35.29 7.42 -4.25
N GLU A 27 34.20 6.85 -4.78
CA GLU A 27 33.65 7.25 -6.07
C GLU A 27 32.33 7.95 -5.76
N SER A 28 31.95 8.99 -6.52
CA SER A 28 30.74 9.80 -6.27
C SER A 28 29.52 8.88 -6.10
N LYS A 29 29.24 8.49 -4.86
CA LYS A 29 28.19 7.55 -4.50
C LYS A 29 26.87 8.16 -4.93
N PRO A 30 26.00 7.43 -5.64
CA PRO A 30 24.61 7.85 -5.82
C PRO A 30 24.03 8.14 -4.44
N GLY A 31 23.22 9.19 -4.32
CA GLY A 31 22.65 9.60 -3.05
C GLY A 31 22.04 8.43 -2.27
N LEU A 32 22.20 8.46 -0.96
CA LEU A 32 21.81 7.39 -0.05
C LEU A 32 20.29 7.33 0.15
N PHE A 33 19.61 8.46 -0.03
CA PHE A 33 18.17 8.60 0.25
C PHE A 33 17.40 8.99 -0.98
N ASP A 34 16.25 8.37 -1.19
CA ASP A 34 15.27 8.71 -2.22
C ASP A 34 13.97 9.18 -1.55
N LEU A 35 13.43 10.34 -1.95
CA LEU A 35 12.10 10.81 -1.59
C LEU A 35 11.23 10.86 -2.85
N THR A 36 10.08 10.22 -2.81
CA THR A 36 9.19 10.12 -3.96
C THR A 36 7.75 10.45 -3.54
N PRO A 37 7.26 11.68 -3.76
CA PRO A 37 5.84 11.94 -3.75
C PRO A 37 5.15 11.09 -4.82
N LEU A 38 3.99 10.50 -4.50
CA LEU A 38 3.30 9.57 -5.37
C LEU A 38 1.86 10.03 -5.62
N ALA A 39 1.49 10.10 -6.88
CA ALA A 39 0.10 10.10 -7.32
C ALA A 39 -0.21 8.73 -7.92
N SER A 40 -1.30 8.11 -7.50
CA SER A 40 -1.64 6.77 -7.95
C SER A 40 -3.12 6.61 -8.27
N TYR A 41 -3.42 5.57 -9.03
CA TYR A 41 -4.78 5.12 -9.30
C TYR A 41 -4.89 3.64 -8.92
N ARG A 42 -5.91 3.33 -8.12
CA ARG A 42 -6.15 1.97 -7.64
C ARG A 42 -7.39 1.40 -8.28
N SER A 43 -7.27 0.13 -8.68
CA SER A 43 -8.38 -0.61 -9.23
C SER A 43 -9.47 -0.85 -8.18
N GLN A 44 -10.62 -1.23 -8.66
CA GLN A 44 -11.72 -1.71 -7.85
C GLN A 44 -11.29 -2.86 -6.94
N MET A 45 -11.77 -2.85 -5.69
CA MET A 45 -11.58 -3.93 -4.72
C MET A 45 -12.93 -4.53 -4.38
N SER A 46 -13.03 -5.85 -4.44
CA SER A 46 -14.24 -6.56 -4.01
C SER A 46 -13.95 -7.45 -2.81
N VAL A 47 -14.87 -7.43 -1.85
CA VAL A 47 -14.81 -8.29 -0.66
C VAL A 47 -16.13 -9.02 -0.56
N THR A 48 -16.07 -10.35 -0.50
CA THR A 48 -17.26 -11.19 -0.35
C THR A 48 -17.45 -11.51 1.14
N PHE A 49 -18.65 -11.38 1.63
CA PHE A 49 -19.03 -11.68 3.00
C PHE A 49 -19.97 -12.86 3.06
N GLU A 50 -19.86 -13.65 4.09
CA GLU A 50 -20.95 -14.52 4.51
C GLU A 50 -21.90 -13.71 5.40
N SER A 51 -23.15 -13.61 4.99
CA SER A 51 -24.22 -12.99 5.79
C SER A 51 -24.53 -13.86 7.01
N SER A 52 -24.97 -13.22 8.10
CA SER A 52 -25.48 -13.92 9.28
C SER A 52 -26.69 -14.83 8.97
N VAL A 53 -27.27 -14.71 7.77
CA VAL A 53 -28.31 -15.60 7.27
C VAL A 53 -27.65 -16.75 6.51
N PRO A 54 -27.81 -18.01 6.94
CA PRO A 54 -27.20 -19.17 6.27
C PRO A 54 -27.56 -19.21 4.79
N GLY A 55 -26.52 -19.31 3.92
CA GLY A 55 -26.68 -19.41 2.46
C GLY A 55 -26.78 -18.09 1.70
N ARG A 56 -26.64 -16.92 2.35
CA ARG A 56 -26.51 -15.63 1.67
C ARG A 56 -25.07 -15.10 1.78
N SER A 57 -24.41 -14.92 0.65
CA SER A 57 -23.17 -14.17 0.54
C SER A 57 -23.48 -12.80 -0.05
N SER A 58 -23.03 -11.75 0.60
CA SER A 58 -23.10 -10.37 0.06
C SER A 58 -21.72 -9.94 -0.39
N ARG A 59 -21.65 -9.24 -1.52
CA ARG A 59 -20.41 -8.69 -2.06
C ARG A 59 -20.39 -7.18 -1.87
N VAL A 60 -19.37 -6.67 -1.20
CA VAL A 60 -19.12 -5.22 -1.14
C VAL A 60 -18.03 -4.87 -2.13
N VAL A 61 -18.27 -3.81 -2.84
CA VAL A 61 -17.39 -3.33 -3.89
C VAL A 61 -16.93 -1.93 -3.51
N LEU A 62 -15.60 -1.75 -3.47
CA LEU A 62 -14.98 -0.43 -3.37
C LEU A 62 -14.61 0.03 -4.76
N ASP A 63 -15.06 1.21 -5.13
CA ASP A 63 -14.78 1.79 -6.44
C ASP A 63 -13.30 2.05 -6.65
N ALA A 64 -12.88 1.93 -7.91
CA ALA A 64 -11.59 2.40 -8.35
C ALA A 64 -11.49 3.91 -8.10
N SER A 65 -10.38 4.37 -7.55
CA SER A 65 -10.22 5.78 -7.20
C SER A 65 -8.75 6.22 -7.13
N PRO A 66 -8.50 7.53 -7.28
CA PRO A 66 -7.17 8.09 -7.11
C PRO A 66 -6.71 7.98 -5.66
N ALA A 67 -5.40 7.88 -5.50
CA ALA A 67 -4.72 7.91 -4.22
C ALA A 67 -3.46 8.79 -4.32
N TYR A 68 -2.98 9.25 -3.17
CA TYR A 68 -1.75 10.02 -3.08
C TYR A 68 -0.95 9.56 -1.88
N GLY A 69 0.35 9.80 -1.92
CA GLY A 69 1.23 9.39 -0.86
C GLY A 69 2.67 9.81 -1.09
N PHE A 70 3.56 9.15 -0.39
CA PHE A 70 5.00 9.30 -0.59
C PHE A 70 5.71 7.99 -0.22
N ALA A 71 6.90 7.82 -0.80
CA ALA A 71 7.86 6.80 -0.43
C ALA A 71 9.18 7.48 -0.02
N PHE A 72 9.76 7.02 1.09
CA PHE A 72 11.08 7.39 1.54
C PHE A 72 11.96 6.14 1.50
N GLY A 73 13.00 6.18 0.66
CA GLY A 73 13.89 5.06 0.41
C GLY A 73 15.27 5.30 0.99
N ILE A 74 15.88 4.21 1.46
CA ILE A 74 17.28 4.15 1.89
C ILE A 74 17.97 3.09 1.03
N ARG A 75 19.00 3.48 0.33
CA ARG A 75 19.82 2.61 -0.50
C ARG A 75 20.81 1.85 0.39
N ILE A 76 20.62 0.53 0.48
CA ILE A 76 21.47 -0.36 1.29
C ILE A 76 22.62 -0.97 0.45
N ARG A 77 22.40 -1.11 -0.85
CA ARG A 77 23.41 -1.51 -1.85
C ARG A 77 23.17 -0.73 -3.14
N GLU A 78 24.06 -0.85 -4.09
CA GLU A 78 23.92 -0.18 -5.39
C GLU A 78 22.57 -0.43 -6.05
N GLN A 79 22.04 -1.63 -5.90
CA GLN A 79 20.81 -2.11 -6.54
C GLN A 79 19.64 -2.30 -5.56
N ASP A 80 19.89 -2.32 -4.26
CA ASP A 80 18.89 -2.65 -3.26
C ASP A 80 18.46 -1.42 -2.45
N VAL A 81 17.17 -1.16 -2.42
CA VAL A 81 16.57 -0.03 -1.69
C VAL A 81 15.47 -0.56 -0.78
N ILE A 82 15.49 -0.13 0.48
CA ILE A 82 14.38 -0.30 1.42
C ILE A 82 13.60 1.01 1.44
N GLU A 83 12.29 0.95 1.23
CA GLU A 83 11.43 2.13 1.19
C GLU A 83 10.32 2.02 2.23
N MET A 84 10.02 3.11 2.92
CA MET A 84 8.80 3.26 3.70
C MET A 84 7.79 4.05 2.86
N LYS A 85 6.67 3.41 2.55
CA LYS A 85 5.61 3.98 1.72
C LYS A 85 4.35 4.22 2.54
N TRP A 86 3.84 5.45 2.46
CA TRP A 86 2.52 5.79 2.96
C TRP A 86 1.65 6.27 1.81
N SER A 87 0.38 5.87 1.81
CA SER A 87 -0.57 6.37 0.82
C SER A 87 -2.00 6.37 1.34
N ARG A 88 -2.80 7.31 0.83
CA ARG A 88 -4.21 7.51 1.18
C ARG A 88 -5.08 7.50 -0.05
N GLN A 89 -6.20 6.79 0.04
CA GLN A 89 -7.23 6.67 -0.97
C GLN A 89 -8.60 7.00 -0.36
N TYR A 90 -9.42 7.73 -1.10
CA TYR A 90 -10.84 7.93 -0.80
C TYR A 90 -11.66 7.16 -1.82
N SER A 91 -12.45 6.20 -1.37
CA SER A 91 -13.27 5.36 -2.24
C SER A 91 -14.73 5.37 -1.80
N LYS A 92 -15.63 5.16 -2.75
CA LYS A 92 -17.03 4.92 -2.48
C LYS A 92 -17.29 3.43 -2.35
N VAL A 93 -18.19 3.08 -1.45
CA VAL A 93 -18.62 1.70 -1.22
C VAL A 93 -19.99 1.52 -1.82
N GLU A 94 -20.14 0.53 -2.68
CA GLU A 94 -21.45 0.10 -3.20
C GLU A 94 -21.80 -1.28 -2.65
N ILE A 95 -23.02 -1.41 -2.15
CA ILE A 95 -23.59 -2.67 -1.65
C ILE A 95 -24.71 -3.07 -2.60
N PRO A 96 -24.50 -4.05 -3.50
CA PRO A 96 -25.43 -4.36 -4.58
C PRO A 96 -26.73 -5.05 -4.13
N ASP A 97 -26.85 -5.52 -2.89
CA ASP A 97 -27.93 -6.46 -2.48
C ASP A 97 -28.78 -5.95 -1.32
N SER A 98 -28.97 -4.66 -1.16
CA SER A 98 -29.90 -4.14 -0.17
C SER A 98 -31.17 -3.61 -0.85
N SER A 99 -32.32 -4.17 -0.50
CA SER A 99 -33.67 -3.58 -0.72
C SER A 99 -33.85 -2.24 0.01
N LEU A 100 -32.80 -1.77 0.68
CA LEU A 100 -32.70 -0.48 1.36
C LEU A 100 -31.93 0.47 0.44
N THR A 101 -32.55 1.60 0.16
CA THR A 101 -32.05 2.75 -0.59
C THR A 101 -30.53 2.89 -0.50
N PHE A 102 -29.82 2.83 -1.62
CA PHE A 102 -28.37 2.89 -1.82
C PHE A 102 -27.64 3.78 -0.80
N ALA A 103 -27.13 3.20 0.25
CA ALA A 103 -26.25 3.91 1.17
C ALA A 103 -24.83 3.95 0.55
N ARG A 104 -24.52 5.02 -0.18
CA ARG A 104 -23.15 5.31 -0.60
C ARG A 104 -22.37 5.79 0.61
N ALA A 105 -21.54 4.93 1.16
CA ALA A 105 -20.62 5.29 2.23
C ALA A 105 -19.25 5.66 1.63
N GLN A 106 -18.65 6.73 2.15
CA GLN A 106 -17.25 7.04 1.86
C GLN A 106 -16.34 6.24 2.78
N MET A 107 -15.33 5.61 2.20
CA MET A 107 -14.29 4.88 2.93
C MET A 107 -12.93 5.48 2.63
N THR A 108 -12.14 5.66 3.68
CA THR A 108 -10.75 6.09 3.58
C THR A 108 -9.84 4.90 3.84
N LEU A 109 -8.92 4.64 2.92
CA LEU A 109 -7.89 3.61 3.05
C LEU A 109 -6.53 4.29 3.23
N ASN A 110 -5.90 4.06 4.38
CA ASN A 110 -4.51 4.46 4.63
C ASN A 110 -3.64 3.22 4.59
N ARG A 111 -2.58 3.24 3.80
CA ARG A 111 -1.59 2.16 3.71
C ARG A 111 -0.24 2.62 4.22
N PHE A 112 0.39 1.74 5.01
CA PHE A 112 1.76 1.88 5.50
C PHE A 112 2.49 0.60 5.15
N HIS A 113 3.44 0.70 4.22
CA HIS A 113 4.21 -0.44 3.73
C HIS A 113 5.70 -0.20 3.91
N CYS A 114 6.41 -1.28 4.19
CA CYS A 114 7.86 -1.37 4.03
C CYS A 114 8.09 -2.15 2.73
N ASP A 115 8.74 -1.52 1.78
CA ASP A 115 9.01 -2.05 0.46
C ASP A 115 10.49 -2.41 0.36
N PHE A 116 10.79 -3.56 -0.21
CA PHE A 116 12.12 -3.93 -0.67
C PHE A 116 12.12 -3.89 -2.19
N SER A 117 12.97 -3.07 -2.77
CA SER A 117 13.12 -2.96 -4.22
C SER A 117 14.53 -3.32 -4.68
N HIS A 118 14.60 -4.06 -5.79
CA HIS A 118 15.84 -4.39 -6.49
C HIS A 118 15.86 -3.68 -7.83
N GLU A 119 16.86 -2.83 -8.05
CA GLU A 119 17.03 -1.96 -9.22
C GLU A 119 18.03 -2.57 -10.21
N TYR A 120 17.65 -2.60 -11.49
CA TYR A 120 18.52 -3.05 -12.59
C TYR A 120 19.13 -1.87 -13.30
N LEU A 121 20.44 -1.65 -13.14
CA LEU A 121 21.16 -0.50 -13.71
C LEU A 121 21.47 -0.75 -15.19
N LEU A 122 20.77 -0.08 -16.09
CA LEU A 122 21.03 -0.11 -17.53
C LEU A 122 21.97 1.05 -17.91
N LYS A 123 23.30 0.80 -17.93
CA LYS A 123 24.34 1.84 -18.10
C LYS A 123 24.43 2.43 -19.51
N HIS A 124 23.76 1.87 -20.52
CA HIS A 124 24.02 2.19 -21.94
C HIS A 124 22.97 3.12 -22.60
N LEU A 125 21.93 3.56 -21.89
CA LEU A 125 20.89 4.42 -22.45
C LEU A 125 20.99 5.87 -21.95
N ALA A 126 20.73 6.82 -22.85
CA ALA A 126 20.84 8.25 -22.57
C ALA A 126 19.97 8.75 -21.39
N LEU A 127 18.80 8.17 -21.18
CA LEU A 127 17.87 8.50 -20.08
C LEU A 127 18.08 7.64 -18.82
N ARG A 128 19.08 6.76 -18.80
CA ARG A 128 19.39 5.85 -17.68
C ARG A 128 18.15 5.24 -17.03
N PRO A 129 17.30 4.54 -17.81
CA PRO A 129 16.16 3.85 -17.24
C PRO A 129 16.66 2.80 -16.25
N THR A 130 16.09 2.80 -15.06
CA THR A 130 16.43 1.87 -13.99
C THR A 130 15.16 1.07 -13.67
N PRO A 131 14.91 -0.05 -14.38
CA PRO A 131 13.83 -0.98 -14.03
C PRO A 131 14.05 -1.50 -12.61
N PHE A 132 12.95 -1.78 -11.91
CA PHE A 132 13.02 -2.38 -10.59
C PHE A 132 11.84 -3.33 -10.36
N ILE A 133 12.03 -4.28 -9.49
CA ILE A 133 11.01 -5.11 -8.90
C ILE A 133 10.84 -4.71 -7.43
N VAL A 134 9.65 -4.84 -6.90
CA VAL A 134 9.34 -4.48 -5.52
C VAL A 134 8.48 -5.56 -4.86
N ALA A 135 8.83 -5.87 -3.63
CA ALA A 135 8.01 -6.65 -2.71
C ALA A 135 7.73 -5.80 -1.47
N SER A 136 6.50 -5.80 -1.01
CA SER A 136 6.07 -4.96 0.10
C SER A 136 5.31 -5.74 1.16
N VAL A 137 5.44 -5.29 2.40
CA VAL A 137 4.71 -5.80 3.56
C VAL A 137 4.27 -4.63 4.42
N GLY A 138 3.05 -4.70 4.96
CA GLY A 138 2.57 -3.61 5.77
C GLY A 138 1.13 -3.78 6.23
N THR A 139 0.47 -2.66 6.43
CA THR A 139 -0.89 -2.60 6.93
C THR A 139 -1.75 -1.65 6.09
N THR A 140 -3.01 -2.04 5.94
CA THR A 140 -4.06 -1.20 5.35
C THR A 140 -5.09 -0.90 6.43
N ARG A 141 -5.23 0.36 6.82
CA ARG A 141 -6.28 0.84 7.72
C ARG A 141 -7.46 1.34 6.89
N MET A 142 -8.61 0.72 7.11
CA MET A 142 -9.88 1.08 6.49
C MET A 142 -10.73 1.80 7.52
N SER A 143 -11.20 3.01 7.23
CA SER A 143 -12.03 3.81 8.14
C SER A 143 -13.16 4.49 7.36
N ASN A 144 -14.29 4.68 8.02
CA ASN A 144 -15.42 5.46 7.53
C ASN A 144 -15.79 6.55 8.54
N ALA A 145 -16.75 7.41 8.20
CA ALA A 145 -17.17 8.53 9.05
C ALA A 145 -17.76 8.11 10.41
N VAL A 146 -18.23 6.87 10.54
CA VAL A 146 -18.95 6.36 11.72
C VAL A 146 -18.08 5.46 12.59
N ASN A 147 -17.05 4.82 12.01
CA ASN A 147 -16.24 3.83 12.72
C ASN A 147 -14.74 4.20 12.67
N SER A 148 -14.06 4.07 13.80
CA SER A 148 -12.63 4.36 13.98
C SER A 148 -11.69 3.51 13.10
N GLY A 149 -12.22 2.55 12.36
CA GLY A 149 -11.53 1.78 11.34
C GLY A 149 -10.86 0.51 11.85
N SER A 150 -10.65 -0.41 10.91
CA SER A 150 -9.92 -1.66 11.11
C SER A 150 -8.57 -1.59 10.43
N THR A 151 -7.55 -2.17 11.06
CA THR A 151 -6.22 -2.32 10.50
C THR A 151 -6.02 -3.75 10.08
N ASN A 152 -5.70 -3.96 8.82
CA ASN A 152 -5.55 -5.27 8.20
C ASN A 152 -4.13 -5.44 7.67
N PHE A 153 -3.61 -6.65 7.73
CA PHE A 153 -2.32 -6.99 7.15
C PHE A 153 -2.41 -6.97 5.63
N SER A 154 -1.40 -6.42 4.98
CA SER A 154 -1.33 -6.35 3.52
C SER A 154 0.10 -6.61 3.04
N VAL A 155 0.17 -7.25 1.88
CA VAL A 155 1.43 -7.47 1.17
C VAL A 155 1.31 -6.88 -0.23
N GLY A 156 2.41 -6.77 -0.94
CA GLY A 156 2.41 -6.31 -2.31
C GLY A 156 3.56 -6.88 -3.10
N ILE A 157 3.35 -7.00 -4.40
CA ILE A 157 4.38 -7.33 -5.36
C ILE A 157 4.16 -6.51 -6.61
N GLY A 158 5.24 -6.04 -7.21
CA GLY A 158 5.15 -5.21 -8.40
C GLY A 158 6.49 -4.89 -9.00
N GLY A 159 6.50 -3.83 -9.79
CA GLY A 159 7.70 -3.32 -10.40
C GLY A 159 7.43 -2.02 -11.13
N GLY A 160 8.50 -1.47 -11.68
CA GLY A 160 8.42 -0.20 -12.38
C GLY A 160 9.73 0.19 -13.02
N VAL A 161 9.79 1.46 -13.39
CA VAL A 161 10.99 2.07 -13.95
C VAL A 161 11.20 3.43 -13.32
N LYS A 162 12.44 3.72 -12.92
CA LYS A 162 12.88 5.06 -12.54
C LYS A 162 13.70 5.64 -13.73
N PHE A 163 13.44 6.89 -14.08
CA PHE A 163 14.17 7.63 -15.11
C PHE A 163 14.87 8.80 -14.45
N PHE A 164 16.20 8.81 -14.44
CA PHE A 164 16.98 9.89 -13.85
C PHE A 164 17.41 10.90 -14.92
N LEU A 165 16.93 12.14 -14.76
CA LEU A 165 17.30 13.29 -15.57
C LEU A 165 18.64 13.90 -15.11
N SER A 166 18.92 13.78 -13.81
CA SER A 166 20.16 14.20 -13.18
C SER A 166 20.54 13.22 -12.07
N GLN A 167 21.65 13.46 -11.38
CA GLN A 167 22.07 12.63 -10.23
C GLN A 167 21.07 12.73 -9.04
N HIS A 168 20.30 13.82 -8.96
CA HIS A 168 19.43 14.14 -7.84
C HIS A 168 17.94 14.11 -8.18
N MET A 169 17.56 14.09 -9.47
CA MET A 169 16.17 14.19 -9.89
C MET A 169 15.83 13.16 -10.96
N GLY A 170 14.68 12.55 -10.80
CA GLY A 170 14.12 11.58 -11.73
C GLY A 170 12.61 11.48 -11.64
N PHE A 171 12.07 10.53 -12.38
CA PHE A 171 10.67 10.13 -12.35
C PHE A 171 10.55 8.63 -12.12
N ARG A 172 9.53 8.22 -11.39
CA ARG A 172 9.17 6.81 -11.13
C ARG A 172 7.78 6.54 -11.68
N ILE A 173 7.66 5.42 -12.39
CA ILE A 173 6.38 4.82 -12.76
C ILE A 173 6.41 3.39 -12.25
N GLN A 174 5.34 2.96 -11.55
CA GLN A 174 5.26 1.62 -10.99
C GLN A 174 3.85 1.06 -11.07
N ALA A 175 3.76 -0.27 -11.10
CA ALA A 175 2.52 -1.01 -10.94
C ALA A 175 2.70 -2.08 -9.86
N GLU A 176 1.72 -2.20 -8.98
CA GLU A 176 1.73 -3.16 -7.86
C GLU A 176 0.39 -3.89 -7.74
N TRP A 177 0.46 -5.14 -7.37
CA TRP A 177 -0.68 -5.91 -6.89
C TRP A 177 -0.62 -6.00 -5.37
N LEU A 178 -1.70 -5.62 -4.69
CA LEU A 178 -1.76 -5.35 -3.26
C LEU A 178 -2.89 -6.17 -2.61
N PRO A 179 -2.67 -7.46 -2.31
CA PRO A 179 -3.58 -8.25 -1.50
C PRO A 179 -3.57 -7.80 -0.04
N THR A 180 -4.77 -7.70 0.54
CA THR A 180 -5.02 -7.35 1.93
C THR A 180 -5.82 -8.45 2.59
N LEU A 181 -5.33 -8.99 3.70
CA LEU A 181 -6.04 -9.97 4.52
C LEU A 181 -7.02 -9.23 5.42
N VAL A 182 -8.29 -9.24 5.07
CA VAL A 182 -9.34 -8.61 5.87
C VAL A 182 -9.81 -9.57 6.95
N THR A 183 -9.38 -9.30 8.19
CA THR A 183 -9.73 -10.10 9.38
C THR A 183 -10.64 -9.29 10.30
N THR A 184 -11.74 -8.78 9.81
CA THR A 184 -12.50 -7.78 10.56
C THR A 184 -13.61 -8.40 11.37
N GLN A 185 -13.60 -8.09 12.65
CA GLN A 185 -14.79 -8.16 13.51
C GLN A 185 -15.56 -6.84 13.35
N GLY A 186 -16.62 -6.87 12.53
CA GLY A 186 -17.61 -5.81 12.43
C GLY A 186 -17.14 -4.52 11.71
N ILE A 187 -17.44 -4.39 10.42
CA ILE A 187 -17.56 -3.08 9.78
C ILE A 187 -19.05 -2.74 9.77
N ALA A 188 -19.45 -1.73 10.52
CA ALA A 188 -20.77 -1.13 10.37
C ALA A 188 -20.78 -0.35 9.04
N VAL A 189 -21.38 -0.92 8.01
CA VAL A 189 -21.48 -0.32 6.67
C VAL A 189 -22.84 0.34 6.45
N CYS A 190 -23.81 0.05 7.31
CA CYS A 190 -25.14 0.63 7.27
C CYS A 190 -25.41 1.41 8.55
N GLY A 191 -26.23 2.47 8.46
CA GLY A 191 -26.68 3.20 9.66
C GLY A 191 -27.30 2.24 10.68
N ASP A 192 -27.18 2.57 11.90
CA ASP A 192 -27.64 2.03 13.21
C ASP A 192 -28.02 0.54 13.39
N ALA A 193 -28.17 -0.28 12.36
CA ALA A 193 -28.76 -1.63 12.54
C ALA A 193 -28.03 -2.79 11.82
N CYS A 194 -26.88 -2.57 11.20
CA CYS A 194 -26.25 -3.62 10.40
C CYS A 194 -24.77 -3.82 10.78
N ILE A 195 -24.48 -4.91 11.49
CA ILE A 195 -23.12 -5.35 11.78
C ILE A 195 -22.76 -6.47 10.80
N VAL A 196 -21.83 -6.21 9.91
CA VAL A 196 -21.30 -7.20 8.98
C VAL A 196 -20.03 -7.80 9.57
N HIS A 197 -20.04 -9.11 9.85
CA HIS A 197 -18.85 -9.85 10.27
C HIS A 197 -18.06 -10.29 9.04
N LEU A 198 -16.87 -9.77 8.90
CA LEU A 198 -15.91 -10.15 7.88
C LEU A 198 -14.95 -11.20 8.44
N SER A 199 -14.99 -12.41 7.95
CA SER A 199 -14.04 -13.45 8.34
C SER A 199 -13.11 -13.80 7.17
N GLY A 200 -11.81 -13.48 7.36
CA GLY A 200 -10.73 -14.10 6.60
C GLY A 200 -10.75 -13.96 5.07
N THR A 201 -11.28 -12.88 4.51
CA THR A 201 -11.36 -12.69 3.06
C THR A 201 -10.13 -11.97 2.53
N LEU A 202 -9.57 -12.48 1.43
CA LEU A 202 -8.50 -11.82 0.69
C LEU A 202 -9.10 -10.76 -0.23
N ALA A 203 -8.84 -9.49 0.06
CA ALA A 203 -9.20 -8.38 -0.81
C ALA A 203 -7.96 -7.93 -1.59
N SER A 204 -8.03 -7.87 -2.90
CA SER A 204 -6.89 -7.48 -3.74
C SER A 204 -7.19 -6.23 -4.57
N GLN A 205 -6.16 -5.40 -4.72
CA GLN A 205 -6.17 -4.20 -5.56
C GLN A 205 -4.94 -4.15 -6.44
N GLY A 206 -5.12 -3.70 -7.70
CA GLY A 206 -4.01 -3.22 -8.51
C GLY A 206 -3.80 -1.73 -8.27
N GLU A 207 -2.56 -1.28 -8.22
CA GLU A 207 -2.18 0.13 -8.13
C GLU A 207 -1.21 0.49 -9.25
N VAL A 208 -1.45 1.61 -9.93
CA VAL A 208 -0.46 2.24 -10.80
C VAL A 208 -0.12 3.60 -10.19
N ALA A 209 1.16 3.88 -10.01
CA ALA A 209 1.63 5.11 -9.39
C ALA A 209 2.72 5.78 -10.23
N ILE A 210 2.76 7.12 -10.15
CA ILE A 210 3.77 7.97 -10.77
C ILE A 210 4.20 9.04 -9.78
N GLY A 211 5.47 9.44 -9.85
CA GLY A 211 5.97 10.54 -9.03
C GLY A 211 7.37 10.97 -9.37
N PRO A 212 7.77 12.21 -9.03
CA PRO A 212 9.15 12.63 -9.08
C PRO A 212 9.98 11.91 -8.01
N VAL A 213 11.22 11.59 -8.33
CA VAL A 213 12.20 11.03 -7.39
C VAL A 213 13.23 12.10 -7.10
N LEU A 214 13.40 12.41 -5.81
CA LEU A 214 14.45 13.28 -5.31
C LEU A 214 15.49 12.41 -4.59
N ARG A 215 16.74 12.47 -5.01
CA ARG A 215 17.87 11.68 -4.49
C ARG A 215 18.88 12.58 -3.81
N PHE A 216 19.28 12.22 -2.58
CA PHE A 216 20.23 12.96 -1.75
C PHE A 216 21.42 12.13 -1.33
#